data_3997c4bf693387b07f5c26530cc6c9b1
#
_entry.id   3997c4bf693387b07f5c26530cc6c9b1
#
_cell.length_a   1.000
_cell.length_b   1.000
_cell.length_c   1.000
_cell.angle_alpha   90.00
_cell.angle_beta   90.00
_cell.angle_gamma   90.00
#
_symmetry.space_group_name_H-M   'P 1'
#
loop_
_entity.id
_entity.type
_entity.pdbx_description
1 polymer ?
#
loop_
_entity_poly.entity_id
_entity_poly.type
_entity_poly.pdbx_seq_one_letter_code
_entity_poly.pdbx_strand_id
1 'polypeptide(L)'
;SIVQGQVYDDGPGMGVALSGGPGFGKTAVTVGFAREYERALAAQFPDAFNQTNEFIPVCYSSLLRGAGLKAQMHHILRFYGHPVSLRATGADLVDELILVMNTCKTHLLCLDQAQNLHVGDKRDDQVAACLKDIMDGAHCTLILTGIDIHETGPLAVATGGRRQTSNDRLQLARRFTVNRIQPLARGSQEWTDLLTTIETQLVLCDTKPGDLSHAMSDSIWDRSQGAIGVAFNLLRVAANTAINDGSERITRTLLRKVSPTIEHATLKRKVA
;
A
#
# COMPACT_ATOMS: atom_id res chain seq x y z
N SER A 1 -10.91 -15.93 8.34
CA SER A 1 -10.66 -14.58 7.82
C SER A 1 -11.32 -14.40 6.47
N ILE A 2 -11.50 -13.16 6.00
CA ILE A 2 -12.15 -12.84 4.71
C ILE A 2 -11.45 -13.57 3.55
N VAL A 3 -10.13 -13.64 3.56
CA VAL A 3 -9.34 -14.30 2.51
C VAL A 3 -9.57 -15.82 2.46
N GLN A 4 -9.67 -16.48 3.62
CA GLN A 4 -9.93 -17.93 3.68
C GLN A 4 -11.38 -18.29 3.26
N GLY A 5 -12.35 -17.41 3.51
CA GLY A 5 -13.73 -17.63 3.11
C GLY A 5 -13.96 -17.62 1.61
N GLN A 6 -13.18 -16.84 0.86
CA GLN A 6 -13.35 -16.72 -0.60
C GLN A 6 -12.79 -17.88 -1.42
N VAL A 7 -11.85 -18.64 -0.90
CA VAL A 7 -11.28 -19.80 -1.61
C VAL A 7 -12.31 -20.95 -1.81
N TYR A 8 -13.41 -20.92 -1.05
CA TYR A 8 -14.41 -22.00 -0.99
C TYR A 8 -15.85 -21.53 -1.12
N ASP A 9 -16.08 -20.24 -1.40
CA ASP A 9 -17.44 -19.68 -1.45
C ASP A 9 -17.69 -19.08 -2.86
N ASP A 10 -18.75 -19.54 -3.52
CA ASP A 10 -19.26 -18.97 -4.78
C ASP A 10 -19.93 -17.59 -4.59
N GLY A 11 -19.73 -16.98 -3.43
CA GLY A 11 -20.23 -15.65 -3.11
C GLY A 11 -19.51 -14.54 -3.87
N PRO A 12 -20.11 -13.33 -3.90
CA PRO A 12 -19.49 -12.17 -4.54
C PRO A 12 -18.14 -11.82 -3.86
N GLY A 13 -17.12 -11.59 -4.67
CA GLY A 13 -15.79 -11.22 -4.19
C GLY A 13 -15.82 -10.09 -3.17
N MET A 14 -15.09 -10.25 -2.05
CA MET A 14 -14.98 -9.26 -0.98
C MET A 14 -13.65 -8.51 -1.07
N GLY A 15 -13.60 -7.28 -0.59
CA GLY A 15 -12.41 -6.45 -0.63
C GLY A 15 -12.10 -5.78 0.71
N VAL A 16 -10.85 -5.36 0.87
CA VAL A 16 -10.38 -4.56 1.99
C VAL A 16 -9.78 -3.26 1.46
N ALA A 17 -10.20 -2.14 2.02
CA ALA A 17 -9.66 -0.83 1.68
C ALA A 17 -8.89 -0.26 2.88
N LEU A 18 -7.60 0.05 2.68
CA LEU A 18 -6.76 0.74 3.65
C LEU A 18 -6.64 2.20 3.26
N SER A 19 -7.34 3.07 3.99
CA SER A 19 -7.40 4.51 3.74
C SER A 19 -6.71 5.28 4.85
N GLY A 20 -6.02 6.36 4.52
CA GLY A 20 -5.37 7.21 5.52
C GLY A 20 -4.36 8.17 4.90
N GLY A 21 -3.84 9.08 5.69
CA GLY A 21 -2.88 10.09 5.25
C GLY A 21 -1.55 9.54 4.71
N PRO A 22 -0.77 10.37 4.05
CA PRO A 22 0.55 9.99 3.57
C PRO A 22 1.48 9.63 4.74
N GLY A 23 2.31 8.60 4.57
CA GLY A 23 3.26 8.19 5.60
C GLY A 23 2.68 7.41 6.79
N PHE A 24 1.37 7.03 6.78
CA PHE A 24 0.76 6.28 7.87
C PHE A 24 1.06 4.76 7.82
N GLY A 25 1.91 4.30 6.93
CA GLY A 25 2.34 2.90 6.87
C GLY A 25 1.47 1.97 6.03
N LYS A 26 0.46 2.48 5.29
CA LYS A 26 -0.45 1.68 4.46
C LYS A 26 0.26 0.66 3.57
N THR A 27 1.19 1.13 2.75
CA THR A 27 2.00 0.28 1.86
C THR A 27 2.75 -0.81 2.64
N ALA A 28 3.35 -0.46 3.78
CA ALA A 28 4.09 -1.40 4.62
C ALA A 28 3.18 -2.52 5.15
N VAL A 29 1.98 -2.17 5.63
CA VAL A 29 0.97 -3.12 6.09
C VAL A 29 0.53 -4.03 4.96
N THR A 30 0.21 -3.47 3.78
CA THR A 30 -0.23 -4.26 2.62
C THR A 30 0.85 -5.23 2.14
N VAL A 31 2.09 -4.75 1.98
CA VAL A 31 3.21 -5.58 1.53
C VAL A 31 3.59 -6.63 2.60
N GLY A 32 3.57 -6.25 3.87
CA GLY A 32 3.81 -7.18 4.98
C GLY A 32 2.80 -8.32 4.99
N PHE A 33 1.51 -7.98 4.95
CA PHE A 33 0.43 -8.97 4.89
C PHE A 33 0.53 -9.87 3.64
N ALA A 34 0.77 -9.29 2.47
CA ALA A 34 0.92 -10.02 1.21
C ALA A 34 2.04 -11.06 1.28
N ARG A 35 3.20 -10.68 1.83
CA ARG A 35 4.34 -11.58 2.02
C ARG A 35 4.07 -12.69 3.02
N GLU A 36 3.41 -12.37 4.13
CA GLU A 36 3.05 -13.38 5.14
C GLU A 36 2.03 -14.37 4.58
N TYR A 37 1.05 -13.90 3.83
CA TYR A 37 0.06 -14.73 3.16
C TYR A 37 0.72 -15.68 2.16
N GLU A 38 1.61 -15.16 1.30
CA GLU A 38 2.35 -15.97 0.34
C GLU A 38 3.23 -17.03 1.03
N ARG A 39 3.94 -16.65 2.12
CA ARG A 39 4.74 -17.59 2.92
C ARG A 39 3.89 -18.69 3.56
N ALA A 40 2.73 -18.33 4.08
CA ALA A 40 1.80 -19.29 4.66
C ALA A 40 1.30 -20.30 3.63
N LEU A 41 0.96 -19.82 2.42
CA LEU A 41 0.59 -20.70 1.31
C LEU A 41 1.76 -21.58 0.85
N ALA A 42 2.97 -21.05 0.76
CA ALA A 42 4.15 -21.84 0.41
C ALA A 42 4.46 -22.94 1.43
N ALA A 43 4.23 -22.67 2.71
CA ALA A 43 4.37 -23.68 3.77
C ALA A 43 3.26 -24.75 3.70
N GLN A 44 2.04 -24.36 3.30
CA GLN A 44 0.90 -25.28 3.20
C GLN A 44 0.90 -26.11 1.91
N PHE A 45 1.38 -25.54 0.80
CA PHE A 45 1.36 -26.14 -0.54
C PHE A 45 2.75 -26.05 -1.22
N PRO A 46 3.79 -26.69 -0.65
CA PRO A 46 5.16 -26.55 -1.15
C PRO A 46 5.32 -27.05 -2.60
N ASP A 47 4.58 -28.07 -2.99
CA ASP A 47 4.64 -28.63 -4.35
C ASP A 47 4.12 -27.65 -5.41
N ALA A 48 3.12 -26.84 -5.07
CA ALA A 48 2.58 -25.84 -5.99
C ALA A 48 3.61 -24.74 -6.31
N PHE A 49 4.44 -24.38 -5.34
CA PHE A 49 5.51 -23.39 -5.53
C PHE A 49 6.77 -23.96 -6.21
N ASN A 50 7.02 -25.26 -6.07
CA ASN A 50 8.23 -25.90 -6.60
C ASN A 50 8.06 -26.44 -8.03
N GLN A 51 6.84 -26.75 -8.45
CA GLN A 51 6.58 -27.47 -9.70
C GLN A 51 6.27 -26.57 -10.89
N THR A 52 5.77 -25.36 -10.67
CA THR A 52 5.42 -24.44 -11.75
C THR A 52 5.72 -22.98 -11.35
N ASN A 53 6.33 -22.23 -12.28
CA ASN A 53 6.40 -20.76 -12.17
C ASN A 53 5.04 -20.08 -12.42
N GLU A 54 3.97 -20.85 -12.50
CA GLU A 54 2.62 -20.39 -12.86
C GLU A 54 1.75 -20.12 -11.62
N PHE A 55 2.14 -20.61 -10.42
CA PHE A 55 1.41 -20.35 -9.20
C PHE A 55 1.84 -18.99 -8.60
N ILE A 56 1.01 -17.97 -8.82
CA ILE A 56 1.22 -16.60 -8.35
C ILE A 56 0.03 -16.17 -7.48
N PRO A 57 -0.04 -16.63 -6.22
CA PRO A 57 -1.22 -16.41 -5.37
C PRO A 57 -1.42 -14.96 -4.96
N VAL A 58 -0.38 -14.14 -5.04
CA VAL A 58 -0.41 -12.73 -4.66
C VAL A 58 0.11 -11.86 -5.80
N CYS A 59 -0.72 -10.94 -6.27
CA CYS A 59 -0.31 -9.87 -7.17
C CYS A 59 -0.29 -8.53 -6.40
N TYR A 60 0.86 -7.87 -6.37
CA TYR A 60 0.99 -6.51 -5.85
C TYR A 60 1.36 -5.55 -6.98
N SER A 61 0.56 -4.51 -7.14
CA SER A 61 0.79 -3.48 -8.15
C SER A 61 0.58 -2.07 -7.58
N SER A 62 1.54 -1.18 -7.80
CA SER A 62 1.37 0.23 -7.50
C SER A 62 0.78 0.95 -8.71
N LEU A 63 -0.39 1.54 -8.53
CA LEU A 63 -1.14 2.16 -9.62
C LEU A 63 -0.47 3.44 -10.14
N LEU A 64 -0.47 3.60 -11.45
CA LEU A 64 0.20 4.70 -12.15
C LEU A 64 -0.59 5.99 -12.00
N ARG A 65 0.10 7.08 -11.65
CA ARG A 65 -0.50 8.39 -11.54
C ARG A 65 -0.91 8.93 -12.91
N GLY A 66 -2.16 9.41 -13.01
CA GLY A 66 -2.69 10.02 -14.23
C GLY A 66 -2.92 9.05 -15.40
N ALA A 67 -2.78 7.75 -15.16
CA ALA A 67 -3.03 6.73 -16.17
C ALA A 67 -4.52 6.35 -16.20
N GLY A 68 -5.07 6.21 -17.41
CA GLY A 68 -6.42 5.67 -17.59
C GLY A 68 -6.49 4.16 -17.34
N LEU A 69 -7.71 3.62 -17.27
CA LEU A 69 -7.99 2.21 -16.97
C LEU A 69 -7.16 1.24 -17.84
N LYS A 70 -7.11 1.47 -19.15
CA LYS A 70 -6.33 0.65 -20.09
C LYS A 70 -4.85 0.55 -19.67
N ALA A 71 -4.23 1.67 -19.31
CA ALA A 71 -2.81 1.69 -18.92
C ALA A 71 -2.60 1.02 -17.55
N GLN A 72 -3.57 1.11 -16.63
CA GLN A 72 -3.52 0.41 -15.35
C GLN A 72 -3.59 -1.11 -15.56
N MET A 73 -4.54 -1.60 -16.38
CA MET A 73 -4.66 -3.04 -16.68
C MET A 73 -3.41 -3.58 -17.36
N HIS A 74 -2.87 -2.84 -18.33
CA HIS A 74 -1.60 -3.19 -18.95
C HIS A 74 -0.44 -3.27 -17.93
N HIS A 75 -0.40 -2.35 -16.96
CA HIS A 75 0.61 -2.36 -15.92
C HIS A 75 0.49 -3.58 -15.00
N ILE A 76 -0.74 -3.99 -14.64
CA ILE A 76 -0.97 -5.18 -13.82
C ILE A 76 -0.62 -6.46 -14.61
N LEU A 77 -1.02 -6.58 -15.88
CA LEU A 77 -0.68 -7.72 -16.74
C LEU A 77 0.84 -7.91 -16.90
N ARG A 78 1.61 -6.81 -16.92
CA ARG A 78 3.08 -6.89 -16.94
C ARG A 78 3.68 -7.54 -15.69
N PHE A 79 3.01 -7.48 -14.54
CA PHE A 79 3.45 -8.18 -13.33
C PHE A 79 3.50 -9.70 -13.57
N TYR A 80 2.54 -10.23 -14.32
CA TYR A 80 2.50 -11.66 -14.70
C TYR A 80 3.44 -11.99 -15.89
N GLY A 81 4.15 -11.03 -16.45
CA GLY A 81 4.94 -11.24 -17.67
C GLY A 81 4.08 -11.50 -18.92
N HIS A 82 2.76 -11.22 -18.83
CA HIS A 82 1.82 -11.49 -19.93
C HIS A 82 2.00 -10.49 -21.08
N PRO A 83 2.17 -10.96 -22.33
CA PRO A 83 2.28 -10.09 -23.48
C PRO A 83 0.94 -9.45 -23.82
N VAL A 84 0.91 -8.12 -23.93
CA VAL A 84 -0.32 -7.37 -24.16
C VAL A 84 -0.35 -6.77 -25.57
N SER A 85 -1.45 -6.97 -26.28
CA SER A 85 -1.67 -6.35 -27.59
C SER A 85 -1.87 -4.84 -27.48
N LEU A 86 -1.15 -4.06 -28.27
CA LEU A 86 -1.34 -2.60 -28.35
C LEU A 86 -2.74 -2.21 -28.85
N ARG A 87 -3.42 -3.11 -29.58
CA ARG A 87 -4.77 -2.89 -30.13
C ARG A 87 -5.88 -3.26 -29.15
N ALA A 88 -5.59 -3.97 -28.06
CA ALA A 88 -6.58 -4.39 -27.06
C ALA A 88 -7.34 -3.18 -26.50
N THR A 89 -8.63 -3.29 -26.31
CA THR A 89 -9.45 -2.31 -25.61
C THR A 89 -9.28 -2.44 -24.09
N GLY A 90 -9.85 -1.52 -23.31
CA GLY A 90 -9.83 -1.63 -21.85
C GLY A 90 -10.60 -2.88 -21.35
N ALA A 91 -11.71 -3.24 -22.02
CA ALA A 91 -12.49 -4.43 -21.70
C ALA A 91 -11.70 -5.71 -22.01
N ASP A 92 -11.09 -5.80 -23.21
CA ASP A 92 -10.25 -6.95 -23.57
C ASP A 92 -9.13 -7.18 -22.53
N LEU A 93 -8.53 -6.11 -21.98
CA LEU A 93 -7.48 -6.22 -20.97
C LEU A 93 -8.01 -6.67 -19.60
N VAL A 94 -9.26 -6.38 -19.28
CA VAL A 94 -9.91 -6.88 -18.06
C VAL A 94 -10.14 -8.39 -18.18
N ASP A 95 -10.70 -8.83 -19.30
CA ASP A 95 -10.93 -10.25 -19.57
C ASP A 95 -9.61 -11.04 -19.58
N GLU A 96 -8.58 -10.48 -20.20
CA GLU A 96 -7.23 -11.04 -20.24
C GLU A 96 -6.61 -11.13 -18.85
N LEU A 97 -6.78 -10.10 -18.00
CA LEU A 97 -6.32 -10.10 -16.61
C LEU A 97 -7.03 -11.19 -15.79
N ILE A 98 -8.34 -11.30 -15.91
CA ILE A 98 -9.12 -12.35 -15.23
C ILE A 98 -8.62 -13.74 -15.64
N LEU A 99 -8.41 -13.97 -16.94
CA LEU A 99 -7.89 -15.23 -17.45
C LEU A 99 -6.52 -15.57 -16.86
N VAL A 100 -5.60 -14.60 -16.85
CA VAL A 100 -4.24 -14.77 -16.32
C VAL A 100 -4.27 -15.01 -14.81
N MET A 101 -5.08 -14.27 -14.07
CA MET A 101 -5.23 -14.45 -12.62
C MET A 101 -5.77 -15.82 -12.26
N ASN A 102 -6.75 -16.33 -13.02
CA ASN A 102 -7.30 -17.69 -12.84
C ASN A 102 -6.25 -18.75 -13.18
N THR A 103 -5.50 -18.56 -14.27
CA THR A 103 -4.41 -19.48 -14.67
C THR A 103 -3.33 -19.54 -13.59
N CYS A 104 -2.92 -18.38 -13.07
CA CYS A 104 -1.92 -18.25 -12.02
C CYS A 104 -2.47 -18.54 -10.61
N LYS A 105 -3.75 -18.85 -10.47
CA LYS A 105 -4.45 -19.09 -9.20
C LYS A 105 -4.21 -17.95 -8.20
N THR A 106 -4.38 -16.72 -8.65
CA THR A 106 -4.19 -15.53 -7.83
C THR A 106 -5.35 -15.37 -6.86
N HIS A 107 -5.07 -15.45 -5.58
CA HIS A 107 -6.06 -15.28 -4.49
C HIS A 107 -6.18 -13.83 -4.03
N LEU A 108 -5.10 -13.07 -4.14
CA LEU A 108 -4.99 -11.75 -3.56
C LEU A 108 -4.43 -10.76 -4.59
N LEU A 109 -5.24 -9.75 -4.94
CA LEU A 109 -4.81 -8.62 -5.76
C LEU A 109 -4.68 -7.37 -4.89
N CYS A 110 -3.45 -6.92 -4.68
CA CYS A 110 -3.14 -5.73 -3.89
C CYS A 110 -2.84 -4.55 -4.84
N LEU A 111 -3.70 -3.54 -4.82
CA LEU A 111 -3.53 -2.31 -5.60
C LEU A 111 -3.20 -1.15 -4.67
N ASP A 112 -1.93 -0.71 -4.68
CA ASP A 112 -1.46 0.44 -3.91
C ASP A 112 -1.61 1.74 -4.71
N GLN A 113 -1.62 2.88 -4.02
CA GLN A 113 -1.89 4.20 -4.59
C GLN A 113 -3.28 4.27 -5.27
N ALA A 114 -4.29 3.63 -4.67
CA ALA A 114 -5.63 3.52 -5.25
C ALA A 114 -6.35 4.86 -5.47
N GLN A 115 -5.88 5.98 -4.88
CA GLN A 115 -6.31 7.32 -5.26
C GLN A 115 -6.02 7.64 -6.73
N ASN A 116 -5.07 6.95 -7.37
CA ASN A 116 -4.77 7.10 -8.79
C ASN A 116 -5.84 6.48 -9.72
N LEU A 117 -6.79 5.72 -9.15
CA LEU A 117 -7.98 5.26 -9.87
C LEU A 117 -9.02 6.37 -10.06
N HIS A 118 -8.92 7.45 -9.28
CA HIS A 118 -9.80 8.59 -9.46
C HIS A 118 -9.45 9.35 -10.73
N VAL A 119 -10.35 9.33 -11.71
CA VAL A 119 -10.20 9.98 -13.02
C VAL A 119 -11.36 10.92 -13.35
N GLY A 120 -12.23 11.16 -12.37
CA GLY A 120 -13.46 11.97 -12.46
C GLY A 120 -14.71 11.12 -12.56
N ASP A 121 -15.80 11.65 -12.04
CA ASP A 121 -17.04 10.90 -11.68
C ASP A 121 -17.52 9.88 -12.72
N LYS A 122 -17.62 10.27 -14.00
CA LYS A 122 -18.09 9.34 -15.05
C LYS A 122 -17.15 8.17 -15.33
N ARG A 123 -15.83 8.41 -15.16
CA ARG A 123 -14.81 7.37 -15.37
C ARG A 123 -14.65 6.51 -14.14
N ASP A 124 -14.94 7.04 -12.95
CA ASP A 124 -14.93 6.28 -11.70
C ASP A 124 -16.00 5.19 -11.70
N ASP A 125 -17.14 5.41 -12.38
CA ASP A 125 -18.17 4.39 -12.56
C ASP A 125 -17.65 3.21 -13.40
N GLN A 126 -16.90 3.50 -14.46
CA GLN A 126 -16.25 2.47 -15.28
C GLN A 126 -15.17 1.71 -14.51
N VAL A 127 -14.40 2.42 -13.68
CA VAL A 127 -13.40 1.78 -12.81
C VAL A 127 -14.10 0.89 -11.78
N ALA A 128 -15.21 1.34 -11.19
CA ALA A 128 -15.97 0.54 -10.23
C ALA A 128 -16.53 -0.74 -10.85
N ALA A 129 -17.10 -0.65 -12.07
CA ALA A 129 -17.55 -1.82 -12.82
C ALA A 129 -16.40 -2.78 -13.09
N CYS A 130 -15.28 -2.29 -13.61
CA CYS A 130 -14.09 -3.09 -13.90
C CYS A 130 -13.54 -3.82 -12.65
N LEU A 131 -13.45 -3.16 -11.51
CA LEU A 131 -12.99 -3.79 -10.27
C LEU A 131 -13.95 -4.90 -9.81
N LYS A 132 -15.27 -4.71 -10.00
CA LYS A 132 -16.26 -5.75 -9.73
C LYS A 132 -16.06 -6.97 -10.65
N ASP A 133 -15.90 -6.71 -11.96
CA ASP A 133 -15.72 -7.77 -12.95
C ASP A 133 -14.45 -8.60 -12.62
N ILE A 134 -13.36 -7.95 -12.21
CA ILE A 134 -12.14 -8.64 -11.76
C ILE A 134 -12.41 -9.48 -10.51
N MET A 135 -13.10 -8.93 -9.51
CA MET A 135 -13.39 -9.64 -8.26
C MET A 135 -14.27 -10.87 -8.50
N ASP A 136 -15.27 -10.74 -9.37
CA ASP A 136 -16.21 -11.81 -9.67
C ASP A 136 -15.58 -12.85 -10.62
N GLY A 137 -14.87 -12.41 -11.66
CA GLY A 137 -14.30 -13.28 -12.67
C GLY A 137 -13.03 -14.02 -12.23
N ALA A 138 -12.19 -13.37 -11.42
CA ALA A 138 -10.95 -13.98 -10.90
C ALA A 138 -11.13 -14.64 -9.53
N HIS A 139 -12.30 -14.54 -8.90
CA HIS A 139 -12.57 -15.07 -7.55
C HIS A 139 -11.50 -14.70 -6.52
N CYS A 140 -10.98 -13.47 -6.59
CA CYS A 140 -9.91 -12.98 -5.76
C CYS A 140 -10.38 -11.98 -4.69
N THR A 141 -9.61 -11.88 -3.61
CA THR A 141 -9.75 -10.78 -2.65
C THR A 141 -8.97 -9.57 -3.16
N LEU A 142 -9.64 -8.42 -3.23
CA LEU A 142 -9.02 -7.16 -3.65
C LEU A 142 -8.64 -6.32 -2.42
N ILE A 143 -7.38 -5.92 -2.33
CA ILE A 143 -6.90 -4.95 -1.34
C ILE A 143 -6.58 -3.64 -2.05
N LEU A 144 -7.31 -2.59 -1.70
CA LEU A 144 -7.07 -1.23 -2.17
C LEU A 144 -6.39 -0.41 -1.07
N THR A 145 -5.24 0.18 -1.39
CA THR A 145 -4.49 0.99 -0.45
C THR A 145 -4.28 2.39 -1.02
N GLY A 146 -4.65 3.44 -0.26
CA GLY A 146 -4.49 4.80 -0.79
C GLY A 146 -4.86 5.91 0.18
N ILE A 147 -4.72 7.14 -0.29
CA ILE A 147 -5.06 8.36 0.46
C ILE A 147 -6.53 8.65 0.21
N ASP A 148 -7.32 8.75 1.29
CA ASP A 148 -8.74 9.17 1.29
C ASP A 148 -9.62 8.47 0.24
N ILE A 149 -9.30 7.21 -0.07
CA ILE A 149 -9.98 6.40 -1.10
C ILE A 149 -11.45 6.09 -0.79
N HIS A 150 -11.88 6.34 0.44
CA HIS A 150 -13.26 6.23 0.87
C HIS A 150 -14.06 7.53 0.66
N GLU A 151 -13.37 8.66 0.39
CA GLU A 151 -13.97 9.97 0.16
C GLU A 151 -13.96 10.34 -1.32
N THR A 152 -12.97 9.84 -2.06
CA THR A 152 -12.78 10.13 -3.48
C THR A 152 -12.57 8.86 -4.30
N GLY A 153 -12.97 8.87 -5.58
CA GLY A 153 -12.76 7.76 -6.49
C GLY A 153 -13.85 6.67 -6.45
N PRO A 154 -13.53 5.45 -6.91
CA PRO A 154 -14.53 4.41 -7.17
C PRO A 154 -15.22 3.87 -5.92
N LEU A 155 -14.63 4.02 -4.72
CA LEU A 155 -15.26 3.60 -3.45
C LEU A 155 -16.05 4.74 -2.78
N ALA A 156 -15.95 5.97 -3.25
CA ALA A 156 -16.63 7.10 -2.64
C ALA A 156 -18.13 7.03 -2.90
N VAL A 157 -18.92 7.05 -1.84
CA VAL A 157 -20.38 7.12 -1.88
C VAL A 157 -20.81 8.49 -1.44
N ALA A 158 -21.60 9.19 -2.28
CA ALA A 158 -22.09 10.51 -1.95
C ALA A 158 -23.06 10.44 -0.74
N THR A 159 -22.68 11.10 0.34
CA THR A 159 -23.53 11.27 1.53
C THR A 159 -24.20 12.63 1.48
N GLY A 160 -25.29 12.72 0.73
CA GLY A 160 -26.08 13.96 0.62
C GLY A 160 -25.66 14.88 -0.51
N GLY A 161 -26.62 15.38 -1.29
CA GLY A 161 -26.41 16.36 -2.36
C GLY A 161 -27.08 15.98 -3.68
N ARG A 162 -27.00 16.88 -4.66
CA ARG A 162 -27.62 16.74 -5.99
C ARG A 162 -27.03 15.64 -6.89
N ARG A 163 -25.91 15.02 -6.50
CA ARG A 163 -25.26 13.94 -7.26
C ARG A 163 -25.64 12.57 -6.68
N GLN A 164 -26.27 11.78 -7.50
CA GLN A 164 -26.57 10.38 -7.20
C GLN A 164 -25.34 9.53 -7.49
N THR A 165 -24.89 8.72 -6.51
CA THR A 165 -23.84 7.74 -6.73
C THR A 165 -24.36 6.65 -7.68
N SER A 166 -23.58 6.24 -8.66
CA SER A 166 -23.98 5.17 -9.59
C SER A 166 -24.17 3.85 -8.85
N ASN A 167 -24.99 2.97 -9.43
CA ASN A 167 -25.21 1.63 -8.87
C ASN A 167 -23.92 0.81 -8.78
N ASP A 168 -23.01 0.95 -9.74
CA ASP A 168 -21.74 0.22 -9.76
C ASP A 168 -20.85 0.63 -8.59
N ARG A 169 -20.74 1.93 -8.31
CA ARG A 169 -19.98 2.41 -7.14
C ARG A 169 -20.62 1.99 -5.83
N LEU A 170 -21.94 2.04 -5.71
CA LEU A 170 -22.66 1.57 -4.53
C LEU A 170 -22.44 0.07 -4.28
N GLN A 171 -22.52 -0.73 -5.33
CA GLN A 171 -22.30 -2.17 -5.26
C GLN A 171 -20.85 -2.49 -4.90
N LEU A 172 -19.89 -1.81 -5.54
CA LEU A 172 -18.47 -1.97 -5.22
C LEU A 172 -18.19 -1.59 -3.76
N ALA A 173 -18.65 -0.42 -3.32
CA ALA A 173 -18.41 0.06 -1.96
C ALA A 173 -18.96 -0.90 -0.89
N ARG A 174 -20.09 -1.57 -1.13
CA ARG A 174 -20.67 -2.58 -0.23
C ARG A 174 -19.83 -3.84 -0.10
N ARG A 175 -18.97 -4.13 -1.06
CA ARG A 175 -18.05 -5.28 -1.03
C ARG A 175 -16.78 -5.00 -0.23
N PHE A 176 -16.52 -3.73 0.13
CA PHE A 176 -15.29 -3.35 0.80
C PHE A 176 -15.50 -3.07 2.29
N THR A 177 -14.64 -3.69 3.10
CA THR A 177 -14.41 -3.24 4.48
C THR A 177 -13.35 -2.14 4.47
N VAL A 178 -13.75 -0.93 4.86
CA VAL A 178 -12.84 0.21 4.90
C VAL A 178 -12.18 0.35 6.26
N ASN A 179 -10.87 0.17 6.30
CA ASN A 179 -10.05 0.37 7.49
C ASN A 179 -9.31 1.71 7.37
N ARG A 180 -9.57 2.61 8.31
CA ARG A 180 -8.90 3.91 8.37
C ARG A 180 -7.64 3.80 9.23
N ILE A 181 -6.48 3.97 8.61
CA ILE A 181 -5.22 4.01 9.33
C ILE A 181 -4.99 5.44 9.83
N GLN A 182 -4.83 5.56 11.15
CA GLN A 182 -4.58 6.82 11.85
C GLN A 182 -3.11 6.90 12.27
N PRO A 183 -2.56 8.11 12.46
CA PRO A 183 -1.27 8.25 13.08
C PRO A 183 -1.30 7.70 14.52
N LEU A 184 -0.16 7.20 14.99
CA LEU A 184 -0.04 6.69 16.35
C LEU A 184 -0.18 7.82 17.36
N ALA A 185 -0.94 7.58 18.44
CA ALA A 185 -1.15 8.56 19.48
C ALA A 185 0.14 8.82 20.28
N ARG A 186 0.34 10.05 20.71
CA ARG A 186 1.47 10.43 21.54
C ARG A 186 1.50 9.61 22.83
N GLY A 187 2.64 8.99 23.12
CA GLY A 187 2.81 8.18 24.33
C GLY A 187 1.98 6.89 24.38
N SER A 188 1.36 6.48 23.28
CA SER A 188 0.70 5.17 23.23
C SER A 188 1.70 4.01 23.30
N GLN A 189 1.22 2.83 23.68
CA GLN A 189 2.05 1.65 23.71
C GLN A 189 2.58 1.30 22.33
N GLU A 190 1.73 1.40 21.30
CA GLU A 190 2.10 1.13 19.90
C GLU A 190 3.19 2.08 19.40
N TRP A 191 3.17 3.34 19.83
CA TRP A 191 4.23 4.30 19.53
C TRP A 191 5.55 3.91 20.20
N THR A 192 5.50 3.52 21.46
CA THR A 192 6.67 3.07 22.21
C THR A 192 7.26 1.79 21.62
N ASP A 193 6.40 0.82 21.27
CA ASP A 193 6.79 -0.45 20.65
C ASP A 193 7.43 -0.23 19.28
N LEU A 194 6.88 0.70 18.47
CA LEU A 194 7.47 1.09 17.20
C LEU A 194 8.90 1.63 17.39
N LEU A 195 9.08 2.58 18.30
CA LEU A 195 10.39 3.18 18.55
C LEU A 195 11.39 2.16 19.11
N THR A 196 10.94 1.28 19.99
CA THR A 196 11.75 0.17 20.53
C THR A 196 12.19 -0.78 19.41
N THR A 197 11.28 -1.12 18.50
CA THR A 197 11.60 -1.96 17.34
C THR A 197 12.63 -1.31 16.43
N ILE A 198 12.46 -0.01 16.14
CA ILE A 198 13.45 0.74 15.35
C ILE A 198 14.79 0.78 16.07
N GLU A 199 14.80 1.04 17.38
CA GLU A 199 15.99 1.11 18.20
C GLU A 199 16.80 -0.19 18.18
N THR A 200 16.14 -1.34 18.25
CA THR A 200 16.81 -2.67 18.17
C THR A 200 17.41 -2.96 16.81
N GLN A 201 16.93 -2.30 15.74
CA GLN A 201 17.43 -2.49 14.37
C GLN A 201 18.46 -1.44 13.96
N LEU A 202 18.62 -0.37 14.76
CA LEU A 202 19.60 0.67 14.50
C LEU A 202 21.01 0.19 14.84
N VAL A 203 21.91 0.24 13.84
CA VAL A 203 23.33 -0.12 14.01
C VAL A 203 24.13 1.18 14.19
N LEU A 204 24.09 1.73 15.40
CA LEU A 204 24.90 2.89 15.83
C LEU A 204 25.64 2.51 17.10
N CYS A 205 26.97 2.75 17.16
CA CYS A 205 27.84 2.23 18.22
C CYS A 205 27.54 2.84 19.61
N ASP A 206 27.10 4.10 19.65
CA ASP A 206 26.87 4.85 20.88
C ASP A 206 25.39 4.97 21.27
N THR A 207 24.49 4.26 20.61
CA THR A 207 23.06 4.23 20.96
C THR A 207 22.81 3.32 22.14
N LYS A 208 22.03 3.80 23.13
CA LYS A 208 21.65 3.05 24.31
C LYS A 208 20.17 2.65 24.24
N PRO A 209 19.78 1.48 24.78
CA PRO A 209 18.37 1.12 24.90
C PRO A 209 17.58 2.21 25.64
N GLY A 210 16.45 2.63 25.08
CA GLY A 210 15.62 3.72 25.61
C GLY A 210 15.97 5.13 25.09
N ASP A 211 17.03 5.28 24.30
CA ASP A 211 17.37 6.60 23.73
C ASP A 211 16.25 7.13 22.81
N LEU A 212 15.65 6.29 21.95
CA LEU A 212 14.56 6.70 21.07
C LEU A 212 13.20 6.53 21.74
N SER A 213 12.95 5.34 22.31
CA SER A 213 11.64 4.94 22.83
C SER A 213 11.21 5.72 24.09
N HIS A 214 12.17 6.23 24.88
CA HIS A 214 11.89 7.01 26.08
C HIS A 214 12.46 8.41 26.01
N ALA A 215 13.79 8.56 25.88
CA ALA A 215 14.43 9.87 26.01
C ALA A 215 14.07 10.86 24.91
N MET A 216 13.85 10.39 23.68
CA MET A 216 13.55 11.22 22.50
C MET A 216 12.14 11.01 21.92
N SER A 217 11.33 10.13 22.49
CA SER A 217 10.00 9.76 22.03
C SER A 217 9.14 10.98 21.67
N ASP A 218 9.01 11.93 22.57
CA ASP A 218 8.25 13.16 22.35
C ASP A 218 8.81 14.02 21.21
N SER A 219 10.12 14.14 21.13
CA SER A 219 10.77 14.94 20.08
C SER A 219 10.57 14.32 18.68
N ILE A 220 10.52 13.00 18.60
CA ILE A 220 10.25 12.28 17.36
C ILE A 220 8.77 12.42 17.01
N TRP A 221 7.89 12.29 18.01
CA TRP A 221 6.45 12.45 17.80
C TRP A 221 6.08 13.86 17.34
N ASP A 222 6.61 14.90 17.97
CA ASP A 222 6.35 16.30 17.59
C ASP A 222 6.69 16.58 16.13
N ARG A 223 7.68 15.89 15.58
CA ARG A 223 8.13 16.07 14.19
C ARG A 223 7.45 15.17 13.19
N SER A 224 6.97 14.01 13.62
CA SER A 224 6.28 13.03 12.76
C SER A 224 4.76 13.11 12.88
N GLN A 225 4.25 13.74 13.95
CA GLN A 225 2.84 13.75 14.31
C GLN A 225 2.24 12.32 14.35
N GLY A 226 3.04 11.35 14.81
CA GLY A 226 2.67 9.95 14.88
C GLY A 226 2.61 9.22 13.53
N ALA A 227 2.96 9.88 12.42
CA ALA A 227 3.04 9.26 11.11
C ALA A 227 4.28 8.36 11.02
N ILE A 228 4.08 7.05 10.95
CA ILE A 228 5.13 6.01 11.01
C ILE A 228 6.22 6.25 9.95
N GLY A 229 5.82 6.50 8.69
CA GLY A 229 6.76 6.72 7.60
C GLY A 229 7.57 8.00 7.75
N VAL A 230 6.98 9.06 8.35
CA VAL A 230 7.69 10.31 8.64
C VAL A 230 8.70 10.09 9.77
N ALA A 231 8.29 9.39 10.84
CA ALA A 231 9.19 9.03 11.95
C ALA A 231 10.37 8.19 11.45
N PHE A 232 10.09 7.17 10.65
CA PHE A 232 11.12 6.30 10.07
C PHE A 232 12.10 7.09 9.19
N ASN A 233 11.61 7.96 8.30
CA ASN A 233 12.47 8.80 7.47
C ASN A 233 13.31 9.78 8.30
N LEU A 234 12.72 10.40 9.33
CA LEU A 234 13.44 11.28 10.24
C LEU A 234 14.61 10.54 10.90
N LEU A 235 14.35 9.36 11.46
CA LEU A 235 15.35 8.56 12.16
C LEU A 235 16.41 8.02 11.18
N ARG A 236 16.03 7.61 9.97
CA ARG A 236 16.96 7.18 8.93
C ARG A 236 17.93 8.29 8.52
N VAL A 237 17.42 9.52 8.33
CA VAL A 237 18.28 10.68 7.99
C VAL A 237 19.17 11.03 9.16
N ALA A 238 18.66 10.98 10.40
CA ALA A 238 19.44 11.25 11.59
C ALA A 238 20.56 10.22 11.79
N ALA A 239 20.26 8.93 11.60
CA ALA A 239 21.25 7.86 11.68
C ALA A 239 22.36 8.00 10.64
N ASN A 240 21.99 8.24 9.36
CA ASN A 240 22.96 8.48 8.30
C ASN A 240 23.86 9.69 8.59
N THR A 241 23.31 10.75 9.19
CA THR A 241 24.09 11.93 9.56
C THR A 241 25.05 11.59 10.71
N ALA A 242 24.59 10.85 11.71
CA ALA A 242 25.42 10.44 12.86
C ALA A 242 26.57 9.51 12.43
N ILE A 243 26.36 8.66 11.45
CA ILE A 243 27.43 7.84 10.85
C ILE A 243 28.43 8.72 10.10
N ASN A 244 27.94 9.65 9.27
CA ASN A 244 28.80 10.49 8.44
C ASN A 244 29.66 11.50 9.25
N ASP A 245 29.15 11.98 10.38
CA ASP A 245 29.89 12.90 11.24
C ASP A 245 30.68 12.19 12.36
N GLY A 246 30.61 10.86 12.42
CA GLY A 246 31.33 10.02 13.38
C GLY A 246 30.78 10.06 14.81
N SER A 247 29.62 10.69 15.03
CA SER A 247 29.02 10.76 16.36
C SER A 247 28.36 9.45 16.80
N GLU A 248 28.04 8.57 15.85
CA GLU A 248 27.47 7.23 16.06
C GLU A 248 26.27 7.19 17.03
N ARG A 249 25.59 8.35 17.17
CA ARG A 249 24.46 8.53 18.08
C ARG A 249 23.46 9.56 17.59
N ILE A 250 22.17 9.23 17.67
CA ILE A 250 21.08 10.18 17.45
C ILE A 250 20.91 11.02 18.73
N THR A 251 20.91 12.35 18.59
CA THR A 251 20.69 13.29 19.70
C THR A 251 19.50 14.20 19.40
N ARG A 252 18.93 14.83 20.44
CA ARG A 252 17.86 15.84 20.26
C ARG A 252 18.31 17.01 19.37
N THR A 253 19.58 17.39 19.46
CA THR A 253 20.16 18.46 18.63
C THR A 253 20.21 18.04 17.18
N LEU A 254 20.63 16.79 16.91
CA LEU A 254 20.65 16.22 15.57
C LEU A 254 19.23 16.10 15.00
N LEU A 255 18.30 15.55 15.77
CA LEU A 255 16.89 15.46 15.37
C LEU A 255 16.31 16.82 14.96
N ARG A 256 16.67 17.92 15.64
CA ARG A 256 16.22 19.28 15.29
C ARG A 256 16.79 19.78 13.96
N LYS A 257 18.00 19.38 13.61
CA LYS A 257 18.71 19.85 12.40
C LYS A 257 18.29 19.11 11.14
N VAL A 258 17.95 17.81 11.24
CA VAL A 258 17.59 17.01 10.09
C VAL A 258 16.12 17.23 9.68
N SER A 259 15.82 17.18 8.38
CA SER A 259 14.46 17.26 7.89
C SER A 259 13.91 15.85 7.60
N PRO A 260 12.66 15.52 8.01
CA PRO A 260 12.04 14.25 7.66
C PRO A 260 11.65 14.18 6.18
N THR A 261 11.60 15.32 5.50
CA THR A 261 11.37 15.41 4.06
C THR A 261 12.73 15.39 3.36
N ILE A 262 12.87 14.55 2.36
CA ILE A 262 14.01 14.62 1.43
C ILE A 262 13.84 15.95 0.67
N GLU A 263 14.44 17.01 1.14
CA GLU A 263 14.71 18.15 0.28
C GLU A 263 15.58 17.61 -0.85
N HIS A 264 15.08 17.66 -2.08
CA HIS A 264 15.92 17.48 -3.24
C HIS A 264 17.05 18.51 -3.10
N ALA A 265 18.20 18.05 -2.65
CA ALA A 265 19.42 18.83 -2.71
C ALA A 265 19.58 19.19 -4.17
N THR A 266 19.25 20.42 -4.49
CA THR A 266 19.52 20.99 -5.80
C THR A 266 21.03 20.91 -5.91
N LEU A 267 21.51 19.89 -6.61
CA LEU A 267 22.89 19.81 -7.08
C LEU A 267 23.11 21.05 -7.94
N LYS A 268 23.51 22.13 -7.31
CA LYS A 268 24.16 23.23 -8.02
C LYS A 268 25.42 22.65 -8.60
N ARG A 269 25.33 22.17 -9.84
CA ARG A 269 26.49 21.97 -10.70
C ARG A 269 27.22 23.30 -10.76
N LYS A 270 28.29 23.43 -10.00
CA LYS A 270 29.35 24.37 -10.33
C LYS A 270 29.95 23.87 -11.64
N VAL A 271 29.54 24.49 -12.73
CA VAL A 271 30.30 24.43 -13.99
C VAL A 271 31.51 25.34 -13.75
N ALA A 272 32.69 24.73 -13.67
CA ALA A 272 33.95 25.40 -13.81
C ALA A 272 34.31 25.36 -15.29
#